data_c7d5d11aaa0b4201b9fa93ed224a826c
#
_entry.id   c7d5d11aaa0b4201b9fa93ed224a826c
#
_cell.length_a   1.000
_cell.length_b   1.000
_cell.length_c   1.000
_cell.angle_alpha   90.00
_cell.angle_beta   90.00
_cell.angle_gamma   90.00
#
_symmetry.space_group_name_H-M   'P 1'
#
loop_
_entity.id
_entity.type
_entity.pdbx_description
1 polymer ?
#
loop_
_entity_poly.entity_id
_entity_poly.type
_entity_poly.pdbx_seq_one_letter_code
_entity_poly.pdbx_strand_id
1 'polypeptide(L)'
;RPIWPQGIPWPPKAEVPKELNWDLWLGTAPYRDYVDKLIPGSWRGWWDYGTGALGDLGCHLIEAPFRVLNLKYATDVQASVSSVYVDWGKRGYFPDTPPPSSHATLTFPKTDKTQGPVIMHWMDGGIKPERPAELGPDELFGDGNSGILFIGTKGKMMASEYAANPRLLPTTRTKEVKVKQTLARVPGSADGHYAQWVE
;
A
#
# COMPACT_ATOMS: atom_id res chain seq x y z
N ARG A 1 4.28 -0.32 4.52
CA ARG A 1 4.86 0.67 5.46
C ARG A 1 4.99 1.99 4.74
N PRO A 2 4.35 3.07 5.23
CA PRO A 2 4.63 4.39 4.67
C PRO A 2 6.12 4.73 4.89
N ILE A 3 6.74 5.33 3.89
CA ILE A 3 8.14 5.78 3.95
C ILE A 3 8.23 7.25 4.38
N TRP A 4 7.10 7.87 4.65
CA TRP A 4 6.96 9.23 5.16
C TRP A 4 6.32 9.24 6.55
N PRO A 5 6.54 10.28 7.34
CA PRO A 5 5.88 10.43 8.62
C PRO A 5 4.38 10.70 8.44
N GLN A 6 3.57 10.04 9.27
CA GLN A 6 2.14 10.29 9.42
C GLN A 6 1.69 10.00 10.85
N GLY A 7 0.53 10.51 11.26
CA GLY A 7 0.07 10.39 12.64
C GLY A 7 0.85 11.26 13.63
N ILE A 8 1.36 12.38 13.17
CA ILE A 8 2.16 13.33 13.94
C ILE A 8 1.54 14.73 13.87
N PRO A 9 1.88 15.63 14.82
CA PRO A 9 1.43 17.01 14.73
C PRO A 9 2.03 17.72 13.50
N TRP A 10 1.30 18.73 12.99
CA TRP A 10 1.83 19.59 11.93
C TRP A 10 3.14 20.25 12.42
N PRO A 11 4.21 20.21 11.62
CA PRO A 11 5.49 20.80 12.00
C PRO A 11 5.41 22.33 12.13
N PRO A 12 6.34 22.94 12.87
CA PRO A 12 6.39 24.40 12.98
C PRO A 12 6.72 25.06 11.63
N LYS A 13 6.21 26.29 11.45
CA LYS A 13 6.51 27.11 10.28
C LYS A 13 8.02 27.28 10.10
N ALA A 14 8.46 27.22 8.85
CA ALA A 14 9.82 27.47 8.44
C ALA A 14 9.88 28.51 7.30
N GLU A 15 11.07 29.00 6.99
CA GLU A 15 11.30 29.90 5.87
C GLU A 15 11.23 29.12 4.55
N VAL A 16 10.54 29.70 3.57
CA VAL A 16 10.48 29.10 2.21
C VAL A 16 11.88 29.19 1.58
N PRO A 17 12.43 28.07 1.10
CA PRO A 17 13.69 28.09 0.36
C PRO A 17 13.61 29.05 -0.84
N LYS A 18 14.70 29.78 -1.12
CA LYS A 18 14.72 30.83 -2.16
C LYS A 18 14.39 30.29 -3.56
N GLU A 19 14.73 29.03 -3.81
CA GLU A 19 14.52 28.34 -5.08
C GLU A 19 13.10 27.79 -5.25
N LEU A 20 12.28 27.84 -4.17
CA LEU A 20 10.94 27.26 -4.17
C LEU A 20 9.88 28.36 -4.29
N ASN A 21 9.05 28.30 -5.32
CA ASN A 21 7.82 29.05 -5.38
C ASN A 21 6.74 28.27 -4.63
N TRP A 22 6.52 28.64 -3.37
CA TRP A 22 5.60 27.91 -2.49
C TRP A 22 4.15 27.97 -2.94
N ASP A 23 3.71 29.10 -3.48
CA ASP A 23 2.36 29.28 -4.01
C ASP A 23 2.09 28.35 -5.21
N LEU A 24 3.02 28.29 -6.15
CA LEU A 24 2.92 27.36 -7.28
C LEU A 24 2.98 25.89 -6.85
N TRP A 25 3.76 25.58 -5.81
CA TRP A 25 3.81 24.22 -5.29
C TRP A 25 2.49 23.81 -4.64
N LEU A 26 1.85 24.70 -3.88
CA LEU A 26 0.54 24.45 -3.28
C LEU A 26 -0.54 24.21 -4.35
N GLY A 27 -0.47 24.91 -5.47
CA GLY A 27 -1.45 24.79 -6.54
C GLY A 27 -2.87 25.04 -6.06
N THR A 28 -3.73 24.04 -6.15
CA THR A 28 -5.14 24.13 -5.74
C THR A 28 -5.39 23.69 -4.29
N ALA A 29 -4.36 23.27 -3.56
CA ALA A 29 -4.49 22.87 -2.17
C ALA A 29 -4.74 24.10 -1.26
N PRO A 30 -5.36 23.90 -0.09
CA PRO A 30 -5.51 25.00 0.88
C PRO A 30 -4.15 25.61 1.24
N TYR A 31 -4.12 26.94 1.38
CA TYR A 31 -2.90 27.61 1.83
C TYR A 31 -2.50 27.16 3.23
N ARG A 32 -1.24 26.77 3.38
CA ARG A 32 -0.56 26.54 4.65
C ARG A 32 0.81 27.17 4.64
N ASP A 33 1.28 27.58 5.80
CA ASP A 33 2.68 27.99 5.96
C ASP A 33 3.62 26.86 5.60
N TYR A 34 4.73 27.18 4.97
CA TYR A 34 5.78 26.22 4.65
C TYR A 34 6.37 25.61 5.93
N VAL A 35 6.66 24.34 5.89
CA VAL A 35 7.32 23.57 6.93
C VAL A 35 8.47 22.75 6.35
N ASP A 36 9.53 22.59 7.12
CA ASP A 36 10.67 21.81 6.69
C ASP A 36 10.31 20.34 6.43
N LYS A 37 11.01 19.75 5.46
CA LYS A 37 10.90 18.32 5.10
C LYS A 37 9.53 17.89 4.56
N LEU A 38 8.63 18.83 4.23
CA LEU A 38 7.38 18.50 3.57
C LEU A 38 7.65 17.89 2.19
N ILE A 39 8.60 18.49 1.47
CA ILE A 39 9.05 18.02 0.16
C ILE A 39 10.42 17.33 0.27
N PRO A 40 10.77 16.42 -0.66
CA PRO A 40 10.01 16.06 -1.85
C PRO A 40 8.90 15.00 -1.63
N GLY A 41 8.80 14.38 -0.47
CA GLY A 41 7.96 13.21 -0.33
C GLY A 41 7.03 13.16 0.88
N SER A 42 7.33 13.87 1.97
CA SER A 42 6.57 13.77 3.23
C SER A 42 5.17 14.37 3.17
N TRP A 43 4.87 15.19 2.14
CA TRP A 43 3.53 15.71 1.87
C TRP A 43 2.47 14.61 1.77
N ARG A 44 2.84 13.38 1.43
CA ARG A 44 1.94 12.22 1.34
C ARG A 44 1.26 11.89 2.66
N GLY A 45 1.86 12.25 3.78
CA GLY A 45 1.33 12.05 5.12
C GLY A 45 0.37 13.13 5.63
N TRP A 46 -0.10 14.03 4.76
CA TRP A 46 -0.99 15.14 5.12
C TRP A 46 -2.20 15.16 4.20
N TRP A 47 -3.41 15.20 4.79
CA TRP A 47 -4.65 15.11 4.04
C TRP A 47 -4.85 16.20 2.98
N ASP A 48 -4.28 17.38 3.19
CA ASP A 48 -4.37 18.47 2.20
C ASP A 48 -3.60 18.18 0.91
N TYR A 49 -2.63 17.29 0.94
CA TYR A 49 -1.72 17.03 -0.18
C TYR A 49 -1.68 15.58 -0.61
N GLY A 50 -1.95 14.65 0.30
CA GLY A 50 -1.82 13.22 0.07
C GLY A 50 -2.91 12.41 0.74
N THR A 51 -2.84 11.11 0.57
CA THR A 51 -3.88 10.17 1.01
C THR A 51 -3.35 9.11 1.98
N GLY A 52 -2.16 9.35 2.54
CA GLY A 52 -1.54 8.42 3.48
C GLY A 52 -1.19 7.07 2.88
N ALA A 53 -0.87 6.12 3.72
CA ALA A 53 -0.37 4.81 3.30
C ALA A 53 -1.36 4.04 2.42
N LEU A 54 -2.64 3.99 2.79
CA LEU A 54 -3.63 3.26 2.00
C LEU A 54 -3.85 3.87 0.63
N GLY A 55 -4.03 5.18 0.55
CA GLY A 55 -4.31 5.84 -0.73
C GLY A 55 -3.12 5.84 -1.67
N ASP A 56 -1.91 6.04 -1.16
CA ASP A 56 -0.70 6.11 -1.97
C ASP A 56 -0.17 4.73 -2.37
N LEU A 57 -0.15 3.76 -1.44
CA LEU A 57 0.40 2.42 -1.68
C LEU A 57 -0.65 1.39 -2.09
N GLY A 58 -1.93 1.67 -1.86
CA GLY A 58 -3.00 0.74 -2.21
C GLY A 58 -3.06 0.44 -3.71
N CYS A 59 -2.81 1.41 -4.57
CA CYS A 59 -2.76 1.20 -6.01
C CYS A 59 -1.67 0.18 -6.43
N HIS A 60 -0.58 0.07 -5.67
CA HIS A 60 0.50 -0.86 -5.95
C HIS A 60 0.24 -2.28 -5.43
N LEU A 61 -0.53 -2.41 -4.36
CA LEU A 61 -0.75 -3.69 -3.69
C LEU A 61 -2.16 -4.27 -3.94
N ILE A 62 -3.18 -3.42 -4.03
CA ILE A 62 -4.58 -3.85 -4.21
C ILE A 62 -4.91 -4.10 -5.69
N GLU A 63 -4.22 -3.43 -6.61
CA GLU A 63 -4.49 -3.56 -8.05
C GLU A 63 -4.45 -5.01 -8.51
N ALA A 64 -3.43 -5.76 -8.14
CA ALA A 64 -3.28 -7.16 -8.58
C ALA A 64 -4.42 -8.05 -8.07
N PRO A 65 -4.74 -8.14 -6.75
CA PRO A 65 -5.90 -8.90 -6.30
C PRO A 65 -7.21 -8.38 -6.91
N PHE A 66 -7.35 -7.06 -7.09
CA PHE A 66 -8.55 -6.49 -7.69
C PHE A 66 -8.78 -6.99 -9.11
N ARG A 67 -7.74 -7.02 -9.94
CA ARG A 67 -7.80 -7.51 -11.33
C ARG A 67 -7.96 -9.02 -11.42
N VAL A 68 -7.09 -9.78 -10.74
CA VAL A 68 -7.08 -11.23 -10.91
C VAL A 68 -8.32 -11.92 -10.34
N LEU A 69 -8.95 -11.32 -9.34
CA LEU A 69 -10.21 -11.80 -8.76
C LEU A 69 -11.44 -11.12 -9.35
N ASN A 70 -11.27 -10.21 -10.31
CA ASN A 70 -12.36 -9.44 -10.95
C ASN A 70 -13.24 -8.74 -9.92
N LEU A 71 -12.62 -8.15 -8.88
CA LEU A 71 -13.33 -7.45 -7.83
C LEU A 71 -14.02 -6.20 -8.39
N LYS A 72 -15.09 -5.77 -7.74
CA LYS A 72 -15.86 -4.56 -8.08
C LYS A 72 -15.88 -3.63 -6.87
N TYR A 73 -17.04 -3.31 -6.35
CA TYR A 73 -17.18 -2.44 -5.18
C TYR A 73 -17.21 -3.27 -3.89
N ALA A 74 -16.53 -2.81 -2.86
CA ALA A 74 -16.69 -3.36 -1.53
C ALA A 74 -18.11 -3.06 -1.03
N THR A 75 -18.74 -4.05 -0.42
CA THR A 75 -20.09 -3.93 0.19
C THR A 75 -20.03 -3.56 1.66
N ASP A 76 -18.89 -3.81 2.29
CA ASP A 76 -18.67 -3.50 3.69
C ASP A 76 -17.21 -3.09 3.89
N VAL A 77 -16.98 -2.11 4.75
CA VAL A 77 -15.64 -1.65 5.14
C VAL A 77 -15.62 -1.41 6.65
N GLN A 78 -14.68 -2.04 7.33
CA GLN A 78 -14.40 -1.84 8.74
C GLN A 78 -12.95 -1.42 8.90
N ALA A 79 -12.67 -0.49 9.79
CA ALA A 79 -11.30 -0.05 10.03
C ALA A 79 -10.99 0.09 11.52
N SER A 80 -9.75 -0.22 11.85
CA SER A 80 -9.13 0.06 13.15
C SER A 80 -7.86 0.85 12.92
N VAL A 81 -7.62 1.84 13.77
CA VAL A 81 -6.46 2.72 13.65
C VAL A 81 -5.71 2.81 14.97
N SER A 82 -4.42 3.00 14.89
CA SER A 82 -3.60 3.31 16.06
C SER A 82 -3.58 4.81 16.36
N SER A 83 -3.18 5.13 17.58
CA SER A 83 -2.84 6.50 17.99
C SER A 83 -1.53 6.47 18.79
N VAL A 84 -0.83 7.60 18.80
CA VAL A 84 0.36 7.78 19.64
C VAL A 84 0.00 8.42 20.97
N TYR A 85 0.76 8.13 22.01
CA TYR A 85 0.67 8.89 23.27
C TYR A 85 1.59 10.10 23.19
N VAL A 86 1.05 11.26 23.50
CA VAL A 86 1.81 12.54 23.53
C VAL A 86 2.24 12.92 24.94
N ASP A 87 1.64 12.26 25.94
CA ASP A 87 1.95 12.41 27.36
C ASP A 87 1.38 11.21 28.13
N TRP A 88 1.68 11.09 29.43
CA TRP A 88 1.14 10.04 30.30
C TRP A 88 -0.39 9.99 30.24
N GLY A 89 -0.94 8.86 29.79
CA GLY A 89 -2.38 8.65 29.65
C GLY A 89 -3.06 9.50 28.57
N LYS A 90 -2.36 10.37 27.84
CA LYS A 90 -2.92 11.29 26.85
C LYS A 90 -2.60 10.84 25.43
N ARG A 91 -3.63 10.45 24.69
CA ARG A 91 -3.51 10.14 23.25
C ARG A 91 -3.45 11.40 22.43
N GLY A 92 -2.54 11.40 21.45
CA GLY A 92 -2.50 12.44 20.42
C GLY A 92 -3.62 12.25 19.40
N TYR A 93 -4.25 13.35 19.03
CA TYR A 93 -5.20 13.40 17.92
C TYR A 93 -4.73 14.46 16.92
N PHE A 94 -4.43 14.03 15.71
CA PHE A 94 -3.88 14.88 14.66
C PHE A 94 -4.76 14.75 13.42
N PRO A 95 -5.81 15.61 13.31
CA PRO A 95 -6.81 15.48 12.24
C PRO A 95 -6.27 15.77 10.83
N ASP A 96 -5.14 16.45 10.72
CA ASP A 96 -4.53 16.82 9.43
C ASP A 96 -3.75 15.68 8.77
N THR A 97 -3.57 14.55 9.45
CA THR A 97 -2.71 13.44 9.02
C THR A 97 -3.41 12.09 9.18
N PRO A 98 -3.13 11.13 8.30
CA PRO A 98 -3.54 9.74 8.49
C PRO A 98 -2.98 9.15 9.79
N PRO A 99 -3.62 8.10 10.34
CA PRO A 99 -3.13 7.44 11.54
C PRO A 99 -1.76 6.79 11.32
N PRO A 100 -0.94 6.61 12.38
CA PRO A 100 0.39 5.97 12.27
C PRO A 100 0.35 4.55 11.71
N SER A 101 -0.72 3.84 11.97
CA SER A 101 -1.00 2.51 11.40
C SER A 101 -2.48 2.26 11.30
N SER A 102 -2.87 1.43 10.33
CA SER A 102 -4.26 1.05 10.12
C SER A 102 -4.41 -0.42 9.74
N HIS A 103 -5.57 -0.96 10.08
CA HIS A 103 -6.07 -2.22 9.58
C HIS A 103 -7.49 -1.98 9.05
N ALA A 104 -7.67 -2.13 7.73
CA ALA A 104 -8.98 -2.08 7.11
C ALA A 104 -9.37 -3.45 6.55
N THR A 105 -10.60 -3.86 6.79
CA THR A 105 -11.23 -5.06 6.25
C THR A 105 -12.28 -4.63 5.25
N LEU A 106 -12.13 -5.08 4.00
CA LEU A 106 -13.07 -4.80 2.91
C LEU A 106 -13.71 -6.11 2.47
N THR A 107 -15.02 -6.14 2.41
CA THR A 107 -15.78 -7.30 1.92
C THR A 107 -16.25 -7.04 0.50
N PHE A 108 -15.92 -7.95 -0.41
CA PHE A 108 -16.34 -7.90 -1.81
C PHE A 108 -17.30 -9.05 -2.09
N PRO A 109 -18.34 -8.84 -2.94
CA PRO A 109 -19.20 -9.91 -3.39
C PRO A 109 -18.43 -10.99 -4.15
N LYS A 110 -19.01 -12.19 -4.23
CA LYS A 110 -18.52 -13.24 -5.12
C LYS A 110 -18.42 -12.73 -6.56
N THR A 111 -17.38 -13.15 -7.26
CA THR A 111 -17.16 -12.89 -8.69
C THR A 111 -17.13 -14.18 -9.50
N ASP A 112 -16.94 -14.06 -10.81
CA ASP A 112 -16.70 -15.21 -11.72
C ASP A 112 -15.36 -15.92 -11.44
N LYS A 113 -14.45 -15.28 -10.69
CA LYS A 113 -13.12 -15.83 -10.33
C LYS A 113 -13.08 -16.38 -8.91
N THR A 114 -14.15 -16.26 -8.12
CA THR A 114 -14.16 -16.65 -6.71
C THR A 114 -15.29 -17.62 -6.40
N GLN A 115 -15.09 -18.51 -5.42
CA GLN A 115 -16.14 -19.44 -4.99
C GLN A 115 -17.16 -18.82 -4.03
N GLY A 116 -16.76 -17.75 -3.35
CA GLY A 116 -17.55 -16.99 -2.40
C GLY A 116 -17.12 -15.54 -2.33
N PRO A 117 -17.67 -14.77 -1.40
CA PRO A 117 -17.20 -13.41 -1.12
C PRO A 117 -15.70 -13.39 -0.82
N VAL A 118 -15.06 -12.26 -1.12
CA VAL A 118 -13.64 -12.04 -0.82
C VAL A 118 -13.52 -11.05 0.32
N ILE A 119 -12.77 -11.42 1.33
CA ILE A 119 -12.39 -10.54 2.43
C ILE A 119 -10.95 -10.08 2.19
N MET A 120 -10.76 -8.81 2.01
CA MET A 120 -9.46 -8.20 1.83
C MET A 120 -9.06 -7.44 3.08
N HIS A 121 -7.88 -7.71 3.58
CA HIS A 121 -7.29 -7.00 4.70
C HIS A 121 -6.17 -6.09 4.19
N TRP A 122 -6.31 -4.80 4.43
CA TRP A 122 -5.23 -3.83 4.32
C TRP A 122 -4.59 -3.64 5.68
N MET A 123 -3.27 -3.64 5.74
CA MET A 123 -2.52 -3.40 6.97
C MET A 123 -1.30 -2.54 6.67
N ASP A 124 -1.09 -1.50 7.46
CA ASP A 124 0.05 -0.60 7.31
C ASP A 124 0.64 -0.20 8.67
N GLY A 125 1.66 0.68 8.64
CA GLY A 125 2.30 1.20 9.85
C GLY A 125 3.04 0.15 10.69
N GLY A 126 3.42 -0.99 10.09
CA GLY A 126 4.10 -2.08 10.77
C GLY A 126 3.19 -3.22 11.20
N ILE A 127 1.86 -3.06 11.09
CA ILE A 127 0.92 -4.17 11.26
C ILE A 127 1.08 -5.12 10.08
N LYS A 128 1.15 -6.41 10.36
CA LYS A 128 1.27 -7.47 9.34
C LYS A 128 0.21 -8.54 9.59
N PRO A 129 -0.24 -9.26 8.56
CA PRO A 129 -1.04 -10.44 8.76
C PRO A 129 -0.23 -11.54 9.46
N GLU A 130 -0.94 -12.54 9.99
CA GLU A 130 -0.29 -13.72 10.53
C GLU A 130 0.63 -14.35 9.48
N ARG A 131 1.84 -14.73 9.92
CA ARG A 131 2.81 -15.41 9.07
C ARG A 131 2.30 -16.80 8.71
N PRO A 132 2.19 -17.15 7.43
CA PRO A 132 1.80 -18.50 7.04
C PRO A 132 2.72 -19.56 7.61
N ALA A 133 2.15 -20.62 8.19
CA ALA A 133 2.93 -21.73 8.77
C ALA A 133 3.76 -22.48 7.70
N GLU A 134 3.34 -22.40 6.45
CA GLU A 134 4.04 -23.01 5.31
C GLU A 134 5.28 -22.24 4.86
N LEU A 135 5.49 -21.03 5.41
CA LEU A 135 6.64 -20.20 5.08
C LEU A 135 7.77 -20.49 6.08
N GLY A 136 8.91 -20.97 5.58
CA GLY A 136 10.07 -21.29 6.40
C GLY A 136 10.58 -20.11 7.23
N PRO A 137 11.26 -20.33 8.35
CA PRO A 137 11.67 -19.26 9.28
C PRO A 137 12.56 -18.22 8.62
N ASP A 138 13.41 -18.63 7.69
CA ASP A 138 14.37 -17.76 7.00
C ASP A 138 13.84 -17.18 5.68
N GLU A 139 12.61 -17.54 5.29
CA GLU A 139 11.99 -17.04 4.06
C GLU A 139 11.34 -15.68 4.30
N LEU A 140 11.53 -14.74 3.36
CA LEU A 140 10.89 -13.43 3.44
C LEU A 140 9.38 -13.53 3.23
N PHE A 141 8.62 -12.91 4.11
CA PHE A 141 7.19 -12.70 3.95
C PHE A 141 6.95 -11.48 3.03
N GLY A 142 6.42 -11.71 1.83
CA GLY A 142 6.41 -10.72 0.76
C GLY A 142 7.84 -10.44 0.28
N ASP A 143 8.25 -9.18 0.34
CA ASP A 143 9.65 -8.74 0.14
C ASP A 143 10.35 -8.38 1.46
N GLY A 144 9.70 -8.65 2.60
CA GLY A 144 10.13 -8.28 3.94
C GLY A 144 9.52 -6.98 4.45
N ASN A 145 9.20 -6.04 3.58
CA ASN A 145 8.59 -4.75 3.92
C ASN A 145 7.12 -4.69 3.55
N SER A 146 6.75 -5.16 2.36
CA SER A 146 5.39 -5.18 1.84
C SER A 146 5.11 -6.46 1.08
N GLY A 147 3.88 -6.63 0.62
CA GLY A 147 3.49 -7.78 -0.19
C GLY A 147 2.01 -8.07 -0.14
N ILE A 148 1.64 -9.10 -0.88
CA ILE A 148 0.27 -9.58 -1.03
C ILE A 148 0.23 -11.04 -0.61
N LEU A 149 -0.74 -11.41 0.22
CA LEU A 149 -1.01 -12.80 0.60
C LEU A 149 -2.41 -13.18 0.14
N PHE A 150 -2.51 -14.18 -0.70
CA PHE A 150 -3.77 -14.83 -1.06
C PHE A 150 -3.94 -16.10 -0.23
N ILE A 151 -5.09 -16.23 0.40
CA ILE A 151 -5.50 -17.41 1.15
C ILE A 151 -6.74 -17.99 0.47
N GLY A 152 -6.56 -19.12 -0.18
CA GLY A 152 -7.61 -19.81 -0.92
C GLY A 152 -7.88 -21.21 -0.37
N THR A 153 -8.96 -21.82 -0.82
CA THR A 153 -9.37 -23.19 -0.41
C THR A 153 -8.39 -24.28 -0.84
N LYS A 154 -7.53 -24.01 -1.83
CA LYS A 154 -6.53 -24.95 -2.36
C LYS A 154 -5.10 -24.65 -1.91
N GLY A 155 -4.89 -23.64 -1.09
CA GLY A 155 -3.59 -23.23 -0.60
C GLY A 155 -3.40 -21.75 -0.57
N LYS A 156 -2.17 -21.33 -0.32
CA LYS A 156 -1.78 -19.93 -0.20
C LYS A 156 -0.78 -19.54 -1.29
N MET A 157 -0.82 -18.28 -1.67
CA MET A 157 0.14 -17.67 -2.57
C MET A 157 0.54 -16.30 -2.03
N MET A 158 1.80 -15.96 -2.13
CA MET A 158 2.26 -14.61 -1.81
C MET A 158 2.99 -13.98 -2.99
N ALA A 159 2.99 -12.67 -3.02
CA ALA A 159 3.78 -11.87 -3.95
C ALA A 159 4.44 -10.71 -3.20
N SER A 160 5.48 -10.14 -3.79
CA SER A 160 6.09 -8.91 -3.35
C SER A 160 5.24 -7.70 -3.78
N GLU A 161 5.71 -6.51 -3.52
CA GLU A 161 5.12 -5.27 -4.01
C GLU A 161 4.97 -5.31 -5.55
N TYR A 162 3.95 -4.64 -6.08
CA TYR A 162 3.58 -4.68 -7.51
C TYR A 162 3.24 -6.09 -8.04
N ALA A 163 2.84 -7.00 -7.16
CA ALA A 163 2.62 -8.42 -7.47
C ALA A 163 3.86 -9.14 -8.07
N ALA A 164 5.05 -8.61 -7.83
CA ALA A 164 6.29 -9.22 -8.27
C ALA A 164 6.55 -10.55 -7.54
N ASN A 165 7.30 -11.43 -8.17
CA ASN A 165 7.75 -12.71 -7.60
C ASN A 165 6.60 -13.54 -6.96
N PRO A 166 5.52 -13.86 -7.67
CA PRO A 166 4.44 -14.67 -7.14
C PRO A 166 4.94 -16.08 -6.79
N ARG A 167 4.65 -16.55 -5.57
CA ARG A 167 5.09 -17.84 -5.05
C ARG A 167 3.94 -18.56 -4.37
N LEU A 168 3.76 -19.84 -4.68
CA LEU A 168 2.90 -20.70 -3.90
C LEU A 168 3.54 -21.03 -2.54
N LEU A 169 2.73 -21.34 -1.55
CA LEU A 169 3.22 -21.78 -0.25
C LEU A 169 2.86 -23.28 -0.02
N PRO A 170 3.80 -24.08 0.52
CA PRO A 170 5.22 -23.77 0.73
C PRO A 170 5.92 -23.41 -0.60
N THR A 171 7.01 -22.64 -0.54
CA THR A 171 7.67 -22.07 -1.73
C THR A 171 8.20 -23.12 -2.71
N THR A 172 8.49 -24.32 -2.21
CA THR A 172 8.89 -25.48 -3.03
C THR A 172 7.85 -25.82 -4.11
N ARG A 173 6.56 -25.63 -3.83
CA ARG A 173 5.46 -25.86 -4.80
C ARG A 173 5.53 -24.96 -6.02
N THR A 174 6.15 -23.81 -5.92
CA THR A 174 6.28 -22.89 -7.06
C THR A 174 7.05 -23.53 -8.22
N LYS A 175 8.00 -24.40 -7.93
CA LYS A 175 8.79 -25.13 -8.95
C LYS A 175 7.98 -26.22 -9.68
N GLU A 176 6.91 -26.69 -9.07
CA GLU A 176 6.06 -27.75 -9.63
C GLU A 176 5.03 -27.20 -10.61
N VAL A 177 4.74 -25.90 -10.55
CA VAL A 177 3.70 -25.26 -11.36
C VAL A 177 4.31 -24.61 -12.59
N LYS A 178 3.95 -25.11 -13.77
CA LYS A 178 4.26 -24.48 -15.05
C LYS A 178 3.11 -23.56 -15.45
N VAL A 179 3.35 -22.26 -15.40
CA VAL A 179 2.39 -21.26 -15.86
C VAL A 179 2.61 -21.00 -17.34
N LYS A 180 1.57 -21.26 -18.16
CA LYS A 180 1.61 -20.90 -19.58
C LYS A 180 1.58 -19.38 -19.71
N GLN A 181 2.55 -18.83 -20.43
CA GLN A 181 2.53 -17.40 -20.78
C GLN A 181 1.38 -17.15 -21.77
N THR A 182 0.43 -16.29 -21.39
CA THR A 182 -0.73 -15.94 -22.22
C THR A 182 -0.66 -14.51 -22.76
N LEU A 183 0.20 -13.68 -22.17
CA LEU A 183 0.42 -12.31 -22.61
C LEU A 183 1.86 -12.16 -23.09
N ALA A 184 2.04 -11.47 -24.19
CA ALA A 184 3.37 -11.10 -24.67
C ALA A 184 4.07 -10.21 -23.65
N ARG A 185 5.37 -10.37 -23.50
CA ARG A 185 6.21 -9.44 -22.74
C ARG A 185 6.55 -8.24 -23.61
N VAL A 186 6.50 -7.06 -23.01
CA VAL A 186 7.00 -5.86 -23.67
C VAL A 186 8.52 -5.97 -23.79
N PRO A 187 9.11 -5.82 -24.99
CA PRO A 187 10.55 -5.74 -25.17
C PRO A 187 11.15 -4.59 -24.35
N GLY A 188 12.41 -4.72 -23.94
CA GLY A 188 13.09 -3.66 -23.20
C GLY A 188 12.86 -3.68 -21.69
N SER A 189 12.23 -4.74 -21.14
CA SER A 189 12.05 -4.91 -19.69
C SER A 189 11.34 -3.73 -19.03
N ALA A 190 11.90 -3.17 -17.95
CA ALA A 190 11.28 -2.07 -17.19
C ALA A 190 11.10 -0.79 -18.00
N ASP A 191 11.94 -0.53 -18.97
CA ASP A 191 11.90 0.68 -19.80
C ASP A 191 11.02 0.52 -21.04
N GLY A 192 10.63 -0.71 -21.38
CA GLY A 192 9.90 -1.01 -22.60
C GLY A 192 8.54 -0.32 -22.70
N HIS A 193 7.83 -0.14 -21.58
CA HIS A 193 6.55 0.55 -21.59
C HIS A 193 6.67 2.06 -21.87
N TYR A 194 7.79 2.67 -21.50
CA TYR A 194 8.07 4.07 -21.88
C TYR A 194 8.32 4.18 -23.37
N ALA A 195 9.07 3.23 -23.94
CA ALA A 195 9.28 3.17 -25.39
C ALA A 195 7.96 3.04 -26.15
N GLN A 196 7.05 2.14 -25.70
CA GLN A 196 5.72 2.00 -26.28
C GLN A 196 4.88 3.29 -26.26
N TRP A 197 5.10 4.16 -25.28
CA TRP A 197 4.38 5.42 -25.20
C TRP A 197 4.90 6.46 -26.21
N VAL A 198 6.16 6.35 -26.59
CA VAL A 198 6.83 7.27 -27.54
C VAL A 198 6.62 6.83 -29.01
N GLU A 199 6.43 5.54 -29.28
CA GLU A 199 6.13 4.96 -30.60
C GLU A 199 4.68 5.21 -31.03
#